data_e739e8e5ba020a7449074012cf3bd308
#
_entry.id   e739e8e5ba020a7449074012cf3bd308
#
_cell.length_a   1.000
_cell.length_b   1.000
_cell.length_c   1.000
_cell.angle_alpha   90.00
_cell.angle_beta   90.00
_cell.angle_gamma   90.00
#
_symmetry.space_group_name_H-M   'P 1'
#
loop_
_entity.id
_entity.type
_entity.pdbx_description
1 polymer ?
#
loop_
_entity_poly.entity_id
_entity_poly.type
_entity_poly.pdbx_seq_one_letter_code
_entity_poly.pdbx_strand_id
1 'polypeptide(L)'
;VFTISMLFTVPFLYQYERGNIIFLALCFTMLFFLWKDSENRILRELSFFSLACAAGLKIYPAVFGLLLVREKRYKEAVRLMIYGLLSFFLPFLCFGSFLGNIKKMISNMKTVTAEFASVRVGCQLNYSATLKNLLGWMENYSVAVITIVLILAFALGILAALGLKEKWKLVLLLTTLMMGIPSFSYTYVGIFMVLPVIAFLDGSETHKKRDLVYLVGMLLVLLPLP
;
A
#
# COMPACT_ATOMS: atom_id res chain seq x y z
N VAL A 1 -5.87 -24.32 3.79
CA VAL A 1 -7.21 -23.77 3.54
C VAL A 1 -7.11 -22.26 3.30
N PHE A 2 -6.57 -21.45 4.23
CA PHE A 2 -6.49 -19.98 4.11
C PHE A 2 -5.84 -19.52 2.79
N THR A 3 -4.67 -20.07 2.42
CA THR A 3 -3.96 -19.70 1.19
C THR A 3 -4.81 -19.94 -0.06
N ILE A 4 -5.51 -21.07 -0.10
CA ILE A 4 -6.39 -21.42 -1.23
C ILE A 4 -7.58 -20.46 -1.29
N SER A 5 -8.18 -20.14 -0.14
CA SER A 5 -9.30 -19.18 -0.08
C SER A 5 -8.90 -17.81 -0.60
N MET A 6 -7.65 -17.37 -0.37
CA MET A 6 -7.15 -16.08 -0.87
C MET A 6 -7.10 -16.02 -2.40
N LEU A 7 -6.86 -17.14 -3.09
CA LEU A 7 -6.82 -17.20 -4.56
C LEU A 7 -8.18 -16.90 -5.20
N PHE A 8 -9.27 -17.09 -4.46
CA PHE A 8 -10.65 -16.84 -4.92
C PHE A 8 -11.21 -15.51 -4.45
N THR A 9 -10.38 -14.66 -3.85
CA THR A 9 -10.82 -13.30 -3.48
C THR A 9 -10.90 -12.39 -4.70
N VAL A 10 -11.81 -11.42 -4.67
CA VAL A 10 -11.98 -10.48 -5.80
C VAL A 10 -10.71 -9.70 -6.12
N PRO A 11 -9.97 -9.14 -5.16
CA PRO A 11 -8.74 -8.43 -5.48
C PRO A 11 -7.72 -9.34 -6.18
N PHE A 12 -7.65 -10.63 -5.82
CA PHE A 12 -6.75 -11.57 -6.46
C PHE A 12 -7.18 -11.91 -7.87
N LEU A 13 -8.45 -12.26 -8.08
CA LEU A 13 -9.00 -12.57 -9.42
C LEU A 13 -8.91 -11.37 -10.35
N TYR A 14 -9.23 -10.17 -9.86
CA TYR A 14 -9.19 -8.95 -10.63
C TYR A 14 -7.76 -8.56 -11.04
N GLN A 15 -6.76 -8.75 -10.17
CA GLN A 15 -5.37 -8.53 -10.55
C GLN A 15 -4.89 -9.53 -11.59
N TYR A 16 -5.33 -10.79 -11.49
CA TYR A 16 -4.99 -11.85 -12.44
C TYR A 16 -5.58 -11.54 -13.83
N GLU A 17 -6.87 -11.21 -13.89
CA GLU A 17 -7.56 -10.80 -15.11
C GLU A 17 -6.86 -9.63 -15.80
N ARG A 18 -6.36 -8.66 -15.03
CA ARG A 18 -5.66 -7.48 -15.53
C ARG A 18 -4.19 -7.71 -15.85
N GLY A 19 -3.63 -8.88 -15.58
CA GLY A 19 -2.18 -9.12 -15.71
C GLY A 19 -1.35 -8.15 -14.87
N ASN A 20 -1.85 -7.73 -13.69
CA ASN A 20 -1.22 -6.67 -12.90
C ASN A 20 -0.08 -7.21 -12.06
N ILE A 21 1.07 -6.54 -12.11
CA ILE A 21 2.30 -6.90 -11.38
C ILE A 21 2.17 -6.75 -9.85
N ILE A 22 1.03 -6.29 -9.34
CA ILE A 22 0.81 -6.01 -7.92
C ILE A 22 0.96 -7.25 -7.04
N PHE A 23 0.66 -8.44 -7.58
CA PHE A 23 0.87 -9.69 -6.86
C PHE A 23 2.35 -9.91 -6.52
N LEU A 24 3.24 -9.61 -7.47
CA LEU A 24 4.67 -9.70 -7.24
C LEU A 24 5.11 -8.67 -6.18
N ALA A 25 4.56 -7.46 -6.20
CA ALA A 25 4.81 -6.46 -5.15
C ALA A 25 4.32 -6.94 -3.78
N LEU A 26 3.17 -7.64 -3.69
CA LEU A 26 2.72 -8.28 -2.46
C LEU A 26 3.71 -9.35 -2.00
N CYS A 27 4.15 -10.26 -2.88
CA CYS A 27 5.13 -11.30 -2.54
C CYS A 27 6.41 -10.70 -1.95
N PHE A 28 6.97 -9.67 -2.58
CA PHE A 28 8.14 -8.97 -2.04
C PHE A 28 7.86 -8.29 -0.69
N THR A 29 6.66 -7.74 -0.50
CA THR A 29 6.26 -7.16 0.79
C THR A 29 6.14 -8.24 1.86
N MET A 30 5.61 -9.42 1.52
CA MET A 30 5.54 -10.56 2.46
C MET A 30 6.94 -11.03 2.87
N LEU A 31 7.91 -11.09 1.95
CA LEU A 31 9.30 -11.41 2.28
C LEU A 31 9.91 -10.40 3.25
N PHE A 32 9.56 -9.11 3.12
CA PHE A 32 9.97 -8.12 4.10
C PHE A 32 9.40 -8.44 5.49
N PHE A 33 8.11 -8.71 5.61
CA PHE A 33 7.49 -9.06 6.89
C PHE A 33 8.06 -10.34 7.49
N LEU A 34 8.42 -11.32 6.66
CA LEU A 34 8.95 -12.60 7.09
C LEU A 34 10.38 -12.49 7.66
N TRP A 35 11.23 -11.66 7.06
CA TRP A 35 12.66 -11.66 7.36
C TRP A 35 13.21 -10.38 7.98
N LYS A 36 12.42 -9.32 8.13
CA LYS A 36 12.92 -8.03 8.66
C LYS A 36 13.48 -8.14 10.07
N ASP A 37 13.03 -9.11 10.86
CA ASP A 37 13.43 -9.35 12.24
C ASP A 37 14.37 -10.56 12.36
N SER A 38 14.86 -11.11 11.24
CA SER A 38 15.77 -12.25 11.25
C SER A 38 17.11 -11.91 11.92
N GLU A 39 17.61 -12.82 12.75
CA GLU A 39 18.96 -12.73 13.30
C GLU A 39 20.03 -12.86 12.20
N ASN A 40 19.74 -13.63 11.15
CA ASN A 40 20.60 -13.75 10.00
C ASN A 40 20.63 -12.42 9.23
N ARG A 41 21.82 -11.79 9.22
CA ARG A 41 22.07 -10.50 8.54
C ARG A 41 21.71 -10.54 7.05
N ILE A 42 21.99 -11.65 6.36
CA ILE A 42 21.72 -11.77 4.92
C ILE A 42 20.20 -11.75 4.68
N LEU A 43 19.43 -12.54 5.42
CA LEU A 43 17.96 -12.56 5.28
C LEU A 43 17.35 -11.20 5.61
N ARG A 44 17.90 -10.53 6.64
CA ARG A 44 17.43 -9.20 7.01
C ARG A 44 17.71 -8.16 5.91
N GLU A 45 18.89 -8.17 5.29
CA GLU A 45 19.19 -7.28 4.15
C GLU A 45 18.33 -7.64 2.92
N LEU A 46 18.12 -8.92 2.64
CA LEU A 46 17.22 -9.37 1.57
C LEU A 46 15.78 -8.90 1.81
N SER A 47 15.34 -8.81 3.06
CA SER A 47 14.01 -8.29 3.37
C SER A 47 13.89 -6.81 2.98
N PHE A 48 14.89 -6.00 3.29
CA PHE A 48 14.90 -4.57 2.91
C PHE A 48 14.96 -4.40 1.40
N PHE A 49 15.80 -5.18 0.74
CA PHE A 49 15.85 -5.19 -0.72
C PHE A 49 14.51 -5.63 -1.34
N SER A 50 13.85 -6.63 -0.76
CA SER A 50 12.51 -7.07 -1.21
C SER A 50 11.49 -5.95 -1.11
N LEU A 51 11.39 -5.23 0.01
CA LEU A 51 10.48 -4.09 0.12
C LEU A 51 10.83 -2.95 -0.85
N ALA A 52 12.13 -2.73 -1.08
CA ALA A 52 12.60 -1.79 -2.08
C ALA A 52 12.15 -2.18 -3.50
N CYS A 53 12.23 -3.46 -3.86
CA CYS A 53 11.70 -3.98 -5.12
C CYS A 53 10.18 -3.81 -5.21
N ALA A 54 9.44 -4.11 -4.14
CA ALA A 54 8.00 -3.87 -4.09
C ALA A 54 7.67 -2.40 -4.36
N ALA A 55 8.41 -1.48 -3.73
CA ALA A 55 8.25 -0.04 -3.93
C ALA A 55 8.67 0.42 -5.34
N GLY A 56 9.65 -0.21 -5.95
CA GLY A 56 10.04 0.04 -7.35
C GLY A 56 8.98 -0.41 -8.36
N LEU A 57 8.30 -1.53 -8.08
CA LEU A 57 7.19 -2.00 -8.91
C LEU A 57 5.92 -1.16 -8.73
N LYS A 58 5.62 -0.82 -7.50
CA LYS A 58 4.47 0.01 -7.08
C LYS A 58 4.89 0.82 -5.86
N ILE A 59 4.84 2.13 -5.94
CA ILE A 59 5.43 3.02 -4.92
C ILE A 59 4.81 2.86 -3.51
N TYR A 60 3.54 2.48 -3.43
CA TYR A 60 2.79 2.49 -2.16
C TYR A 60 3.25 1.47 -1.11
N PRO A 61 3.81 0.27 -1.39
CA PRO A 61 4.37 -0.60 -0.36
C PRO A 61 5.51 0.04 0.46
N ALA A 62 6.13 1.11 -0.05
CA ALA A 62 7.14 1.87 0.70
C ALA A 62 6.66 2.33 2.08
N VAL A 63 5.34 2.50 2.28
CA VAL A 63 4.75 2.89 3.56
C VAL A 63 5.09 1.91 4.69
N PHE A 64 5.29 0.63 4.38
CA PHE A 64 5.68 -0.36 5.39
C PHE A 64 7.11 -0.15 5.93
N GLY A 65 7.93 0.66 5.26
CA GLY A 65 9.21 1.12 5.81
C GLY A 65 9.07 1.92 7.11
N LEU A 66 7.90 2.51 7.38
CA LEU A 66 7.59 3.18 8.64
C LEU A 66 7.63 2.24 9.86
N LEU A 67 7.49 0.93 9.65
CA LEU A 67 7.68 -0.06 10.71
C LEU A 67 9.07 0.05 11.35
N LEU A 68 10.13 0.21 10.53
CA LEU A 68 11.50 0.37 11.02
C LEU A 68 11.68 1.69 11.78
N VAL A 69 11.02 2.75 11.33
CA VAL A 69 11.05 4.05 12.03
C VAL A 69 10.37 3.94 13.39
N ARG A 70 9.21 3.30 13.47
CA ARG A 70 8.49 3.03 14.73
C ARG A 70 9.31 2.16 15.69
N GLU A 71 10.01 1.16 15.15
CA GLU A 71 10.92 0.28 15.93
C GLU A 71 12.24 0.96 16.31
N LYS A 72 12.39 2.27 16.00
CA LYS A 72 13.61 3.08 16.22
C LYS A 72 14.86 2.52 15.51
N ARG A 73 14.67 1.73 14.47
CA ARG A 73 15.71 1.13 13.64
C ARG A 73 16.11 2.08 12.50
N TYR A 74 16.50 3.29 12.85
CA TYR A 74 16.71 4.39 11.88
C TYR A 74 17.79 4.07 10.85
N LYS A 75 18.89 3.39 11.24
CA LYS A 75 19.96 3.00 10.31
C LYS A 75 19.44 2.05 9.23
N GLU A 76 18.54 1.15 9.58
CA GLU A 76 17.93 0.21 8.66
C GLU A 76 16.86 0.88 7.80
N ALA A 77 16.11 1.80 8.36
CA ALA A 77 15.16 2.63 7.60
C ALA A 77 15.87 3.47 6.53
N VAL A 78 17.04 4.06 6.84
CA VAL A 78 17.86 4.79 5.86
C VAL A 78 18.37 3.85 4.77
N ARG A 79 18.86 2.64 5.12
CA ARG A 79 19.30 1.66 4.12
C ARG A 79 18.16 1.24 3.20
N LEU A 80 16.97 0.95 3.77
CA LEU A 80 15.78 0.64 3.01
C LEU A 80 15.42 1.77 2.05
N MET A 81 15.48 3.02 2.51
CA MET A 81 15.23 4.20 1.67
C MET A 81 16.23 4.28 0.51
N ILE A 82 17.51 4.04 0.77
CA ILE A 82 18.55 4.01 -0.29
C ILE A 82 18.26 2.90 -1.30
N TYR A 83 17.91 1.69 -0.84
CA TYR A 83 17.53 0.59 -1.74
C TYR A 83 16.28 0.93 -2.55
N GLY A 84 15.29 1.57 -1.95
CA GLY A 84 14.08 2.03 -2.63
C GLY A 84 14.37 3.05 -3.73
N LEU A 85 15.20 4.06 -3.43
CA LEU A 85 15.64 5.05 -4.42
C LEU A 85 16.41 4.40 -5.56
N LEU A 86 17.34 3.49 -5.25
CA LEU A 86 18.08 2.76 -6.28
C LEU A 86 17.15 1.90 -7.12
N SER A 87 16.25 1.12 -6.52
CA SER A 87 15.28 0.29 -7.23
C SER A 87 14.36 1.09 -8.15
N PHE A 88 14.01 2.31 -7.74
CA PHE A 88 13.16 3.20 -8.52
C PHE A 88 13.91 3.90 -9.66
N PHE A 89 15.11 4.42 -9.41
CA PHE A 89 15.83 5.25 -10.37
C PHE A 89 16.79 4.47 -11.28
N LEU A 90 17.34 3.35 -10.82
CA LEU A 90 18.32 2.58 -11.59
C LEU A 90 17.80 2.15 -12.98
N PRO A 91 16.53 1.71 -13.15
CA PRO A 91 16.02 1.35 -14.46
C PRO A 91 16.07 2.49 -15.48
N PHE A 92 15.98 3.75 -15.05
CA PHE A 92 16.06 4.90 -15.98
C PHE A 92 17.44 5.08 -16.62
N LEU A 93 18.49 4.50 -16.02
CA LEU A 93 19.84 4.50 -16.60
C LEU A 93 19.96 3.53 -17.77
N CYS A 94 19.10 2.51 -17.84
CA CYS A 94 19.16 1.48 -18.86
C CYS A 94 18.57 1.90 -20.22
N PHE A 95 17.85 3.02 -20.27
CA PHE A 95 17.04 3.41 -21.43
C PHE A 95 17.40 4.82 -21.95
N GLY A 96 18.62 5.00 -22.46
CA GLY A 96 19.05 6.27 -23.07
C GLY A 96 19.30 7.39 -22.04
N SER A 97 18.62 8.54 -22.19
CA SER A 97 18.85 9.70 -21.32
C SER A 97 18.12 9.59 -19.99
N PHE A 98 18.82 9.54 -18.86
CA PHE A 98 18.26 9.52 -17.51
C PHE A 98 17.28 10.67 -17.26
N LEU A 99 17.69 11.91 -17.51
CA LEU A 99 16.83 13.10 -17.34
C LEU A 99 15.64 13.10 -18.32
N GLY A 100 15.86 12.61 -19.56
CA GLY A 100 14.80 12.45 -20.54
C GLY A 100 13.73 11.48 -20.06
N ASN A 101 14.13 10.34 -19.50
CA ASN A 101 13.22 9.34 -18.95
C ASN A 101 12.42 9.87 -17.76
N ILE A 102 13.05 10.63 -16.84
CA ILE A 102 12.34 11.28 -15.73
C ILE A 102 11.31 12.28 -16.25
N LYS A 103 11.67 13.14 -17.19
CA LYS A 103 10.72 14.09 -17.79
C LYS A 103 9.53 13.37 -18.45
N LYS A 104 9.81 12.29 -19.17
CA LYS A 104 8.79 11.46 -19.82
C LYS A 104 7.86 10.80 -18.79
N MET A 105 8.42 10.26 -17.71
CA MET A 105 7.65 9.70 -16.60
C MET A 105 6.71 10.75 -15.99
N ILE A 106 7.20 11.95 -15.67
CA ILE A 106 6.39 13.03 -15.11
C ILE A 106 5.28 13.46 -16.08
N SER A 107 5.59 13.57 -17.38
CA SER A 107 4.61 13.88 -18.41
C SER A 107 3.52 12.81 -18.49
N ASN A 108 3.91 11.53 -18.52
CA ASN A 108 2.97 10.40 -18.57
C ASN A 108 2.07 10.38 -17.33
N MET A 109 2.63 10.64 -16.13
CA MET A 109 1.84 10.73 -14.91
C MET A 109 0.77 11.81 -14.99
N LYS A 110 1.09 12.99 -15.55
CA LYS A 110 0.12 14.07 -15.72
C LYS A 110 -0.99 13.68 -16.69
N THR A 111 -0.66 13.07 -17.83
CA THR A 111 -1.63 12.59 -18.82
C THR A 111 -2.56 11.53 -18.22
N VAL A 112 -1.97 10.51 -17.58
CA VAL A 112 -2.74 9.44 -16.90
C VAL A 112 -3.65 10.04 -15.83
N THR A 113 -3.16 10.98 -15.03
CA THR A 113 -4.00 11.63 -13.99
C THR A 113 -5.18 12.37 -14.62
N ALA A 114 -4.98 13.07 -15.73
CA ALA A 114 -6.06 13.78 -16.42
C ALA A 114 -7.09 12.84 -17.05
N GLU A 115 -6.64 11.78 -17.70
CA GLU A 115 -7.50 10.77 -18.33
C GLU A 115 -8.34 9.99 -17.31
N PHE A 116 -7.70 9.55 -16.21
CA PHE A 116 -8.39 8.77 -15.18
C PHE A 116 -9.21 9.61 -14.19
N ALA A 117 -9.02 10.94 -14.16
CA ALA A 117 -9.89 11.81 -13.38
C ALA A 117 -11.37 11.74 -13.84
N SER A 118 -11.61 11.36 -15.10
CA SER A 118 -12.95 11.19 -15.70
C SER A 118 -13.50 9.77 -15.58
N VAL A 119 -12.69 8.77 -15.16
CA VAL A 119 -13.13 7.38 -15.08
C VAL A 119 -13.99 7.14 -13.85
N ARG A 120 -15.02 6.29 -14.03
CA ARG A 120 -16.03 5.92 -13.03
C ARG A 120 -15.44 5.68 -11.65
N VAL A 121 -15.95 6.40 -10.68
CA VAL A 121 -15.56 6.38 -9.27
C VAL A 121 -15.83 5.02 -8.61
N GLY A 122 -16.77 4.24 -9.12
CA GLY A 122 -17.26 2.99 -8.52
C GLY A 122 -16.27 1.82 -8.44
N CYS A 123 -15.15 1.86 -9.18
CA CYS A 123 -14.13 0.78 -9.15
C CYS A 123 -12.85 1.19 -8.43
N GLN A 124 -12.84 2.32 -7.73
CA GLN A 124 -11.66 2.86 -7.07
C GLN A 124 -11.75 2.68 -5.54
N LEU A 125 -10.69 2.11 -4.96
CA LEU A 125 -10.51 1.98 -3.51
C LEU A 125 -9.60 3.11 -2.99
N ASN A 126 -10.00 4.36 -3.16
CA ASN A 126 -9.22 5.48 -2.61
C ASN A 126 -10.12 6.50 -1.90
N TYR A 127 -9.53 7.20 -0.93
CA TYR A 127 -10.27 8.20 -0.14
C TYR A 127 -10.76 9.38 -0.98
N SER A 128 -10.05 9.75 -2.06
CA SER A 128 -10.50 10.80 -2.97
C SER A 128 -11.81 10.43 -3.65
N ALA A 129 -11.91 9.19 -4.18
CA ALA A 129 -13.14 8.71 -4.79
C ALA A 129 -14.28 8.60 -3.77
N THR A 130 -13.99 8.09 -2.58
CA THR A 130 -14.96 8.00 -1.50
C THR A 130 -15.49 9.39 -1.09
N LEU A 131 -14.57 10.36 -0.91
CA LEU A 131 -14.96 11.73 -0.58
C LEU A 131 -15.77 12.38 -1.70
N LYS A 132 -15.40 12.19 -2.96
CA LYS A 132 -16.18 12.69 -4.11
C LYS A 132 -17.59 12.09 -4.15
N ASN A 133 -17.73 10.80 -3.85
CA ASN A 133 -19.04 10.16 -3.77
C ASN A 133 -19.88 10.67 -2.60
N LEU A 134 -19.27 10.84 -1.42
CA LEU A 134 -19.95 11.36 -0.23
C LEU A 134 -20.33 12.84 -0.38
N LEU A 135 -19.50 13.62 -1.07
CA LEU A 135 -19.71 15.05 -1.30
C LEU A 135 -20.38 15.34 -2.64
N GLY A 136 -20.78 14.31 -3.38
CA GLY A 136 -21.38 14.44 -4.72
C GLY A 136 -22.70 15.24 -4.77
N TRP A 137 -23.30 15.48 -3.60
CA TRP A 137 -24.43 16.41 -3.41
C TRP A 137 -23.98 17.89 -3.31
N MET A 138 -22.67 18.16 -3.13
CA MET A 138 -22.08 19.49 -3.11
C MET A 138 -21.48 19.80 -4.49
N GLU A 139 -22.19 20.53 -5.31
CA GLU A 139 -21.83 20.79 -6.73
C GLU A 139 -20.48 21.50 -6.95
N ASN A 140 -19.86 22.10 -5.92
CA ASN A 140 -18.66 22.92 -6.06
C ASN A 140 -17.59 22.70 -5.00
N TYR A 141 -17.06 21.48 -4.86
CA TYR A 141 -15.88 21.30 -4.03
C TYR A 141 -14.55 21.47 -4.81
N SER A 142 -13.66 22.26 -4.27
CA SER A 142 -12.33 22.47 -4.85
C SER A 142 -11.46 21.20 -4.73
N VAL A 143 -10.82 20.80 -5.83
CA VAL A 143 -9.81 19.71 -5.84
C VAL A 143 -8.71 20.00 -4.80
N ALA A 144 -8.38 21.27 -4.56
CA ALA A 144 -7.42 21.69 -3.54
C ALA A 144 -7.87 21.29 -2.13
N VAL A 145 -9.16 21.43 -1.79
CA VAL A 145 -9.70 21.03 -0.47
C VAL A 145 -9.56 19.54 -0.28
N ILE A 146 -9.93 18.71 -1.27
CA ILE A 146 -9.77 17.26 -1.19
C ILE A 146 -8.29 16.90 -0.98
N THR A 147 -7.38 17.52 -1.72
CA THR A 147 -5.95 17.27 -1.60
C THR A 147 -5.43 17.60 -0.21
N ILE A 148 -5.83 18.75 0.35
CA ILE A 148 -5.44 19.15 1.72
C ILE A 148 -5.98 18.15 2.74
N VAL A 149 -7.26 17.74 2.64
CA VAL A 149 -7.87 16.74 3.54
C VAL A 149 -7.12 15.41 3.48
N LEU A 150 -6.72 14.97 2.27
CA LEU A 150 -5.96 13.72 2.11
C LEU A 150 -4.55 13.83 2.71
N ILE A 151 -3.86 14.95 2.54
CA ILE A 151 -2.54 15.19 3.14
C ILE A 151 -2.65 15.18 4.67
N LEU A 152 -3.65 15.86 5.23
CA LEU A 152 -3.89 15.87 6.67
C LEU A 152 -4.26 14.48 7.20
N ALA A 153 -5.14 13.74 6.50
CA ALA A 153 -5.50 12.37 6.86
C ALA A 153 -4.28 11.44 6.85
N PHE A 154 -3.39 11.60 5.85
CA PHE A 154 -2.14 10.84 5.78
C PHE A 154 -1.20 11.17 6.93
N ALA A 155 -0.98 12.45 7.20
CA ALA A 155 -0.12 12.90 8.30
C ALA A 155 -0.65 12.40 9.66
N LEU A 156 -1.95 12.55 9.93
CA LEU A 156 -2.60 12.05 11.13
C LEU A 156 -2.53 10.52 11.21
N GLY A 157 -2.70 9.84 10.10
CA GLY A 157 -2.56 8.37 10.02
C GLY A 157 -1.14 7.90 10.37
N ILE A 158 -0.10 8.60 9.90
CA ILE A 158 1.30 8.31 10.27
C ILE A 158 1.53 8.56 11.76
N LEU A 159 1.05 9.69 12.30
CA LEU A 159 1.16 9.99 13.72
C LEU A 159 0.44 8.92 14.56
N ALA A 160 -0.75 8.52 14.18
CA ALA A 160 -1.49 7.44 14.81
C ALA A 160 -0.72 6.11 14.75
N ALA A 161 -0.10 5.78 13.59
CA ALA A 161 0.71 4.59 13.41
C ALA A 161 1.88 4.52 14.39
N LEU A 162 2.52 5.65 14.68
CA LEU A 162 3.61 5.71 15.66
C LEU A 162 3.14 5.43 17.10
N GLY A 163 1.87 5.71 17.42
CA GLY A 163 1.27 5.50 18.75
C GLY A 163 0.64 4.12 18.97
N LEU A 164 0.37 3.36 17.89
CA LEU A 164 -0.28 2.05 18.02
C LEU A 164 0.66 1.02 18.66
N LYS A 165 0.16 0.28 19.65
CA LYS A 165 0.90 -0.78 20.33
C LYS A 165 0.77 -2.12 19.63
N GLU A 166 -0.45 -2.48 19.22
CA GLU A 166 -0.74 -3.74 18.58
C GLU A 166 -0.24 -3.75 17.13
N LYS A 167 0.57 -4.76 16.79
CA LYS A 167 1.21 -4.91 15.48
C LYS A 167 0.19 -5.03 14.35
N TRP A 168 -0.87 -5.82 14.54
CA TRP A 168 -1.89 -6.02 13.52
C TRP A 168 -2.67 -4.72 13.20
N LYS A 169 -2.97 -3.88 14.21
CA LYS A 169 -3.61 -2.57 14.00
C LYS A 169 -2.71 -1.62 13.24
N LEU A 170 -1.42 -1.66 13.53
CA LEU A 170 -0.44 -0.89 12.78
C LEU A 170 -0.38 -1.32 11.32
N VAL A 171 -0.29 -2.63 11.06
CA VAL A 171 -0.27 -3.16 9.69
C VAL A 171 -1.58 -2.82 8.97
N LEU A 172 -2.73 -2.93 9.65
CA LEU A 172 -4.03 -2.54 9.10
C LEU A 172 -4.06 -1.05 8.73
N LEU A 173 -3.62 -0.17 9.63
CA LEU A 173 -3.59 1.27 9.38
C LEU A 173 -2.66 1.60 8.19
N LEU A 174 -1.45 1.04 8.15
CA LEU A 174 -0.52 1.26 7.03
C LEU A 174 -1.09 0.72 5.71
N THR A 175 -1.77 -0.42 5.74
CA THR A 175 -2.43 -0.98 4.55
C THR A 175 -3.57 -0.08 4.07
N THR A 176 -4.40 0.44 4.97
CA THR A 176 -5.51 1.34 4.60
C THR A 176 -5.00 2.68 4.08
N LEU A 177 -3.93 3.23 4.66
CA LEU A 177 -3.26 4.42 4.13
C LEU A 177 -2.68 4.16 2.73
N MET A 178 -2.02 3.02 2.54
CA MET A 178 -1.48 2.60 1.26
C MET A 178 -2.55 2.49 0.17
N MET A 179 -3.71 1.94 0.50
CA MET A 179 -4.82 1.78 -0.43
C MET A 179 -5.57 3.09 -0.70
N GLY A 180 -5.74 3.90 0.33
CA GLY A 180 -6.63 5.05 0.31
C GLY A 180 -6.02 6.35 -0.21
N ILE A 181 -4.72 6.57 -0.01
CA ILE A 181 -4.06 7.84 -0.34
C ILE A 181 -3.77 8.02 -1.84
N PRO A 182 -3.33 6.99 -2.60
CA PRO A 182 -3.05 7.17 -4.01
C PRO A 182 -4.29 7.67 -4.77
N SER A 183 -4.09 8.62 -5.68
CA SER A 183 -5.17 9.17 -6.51
C SER A 183 -5.87 8.10 -7.36
N PHE A 184 -5.14 7.00 -7.65
CA PHE A 184 -5.63 5.84 -8.38
C PHE A 184 -5.31 4.58 -7.60
N SER A 185 -6.32 3.98 -7.01
CA SER A 185 -6.25 2.70 -6.32
C SER A 185 -7.48 1.89 -6.72
N TYR A 186 -7.27 0.90 -7.54
CA TYR A 186 -8.33 -0.01 -7.96
C TYR A 186 -8.47 -1.19 -7.01
N THR A 187 -9.55 -1.93 -7.15
CA THR A 187 -9.92 -3.09 -6.31
C THR A 187 -8.79 -4.10 -6.11
N TYR A 188 -7.92 -4.30 -7.12
CA TYR A 188 -6.80 -5.23 -7.00
C TYR A 188 -5.78 -4.86 -5.90
N VAL A 189 -5.70 -3.58 -5.49
CA VAL A 189 -4.83 -3.16 -4.38
C VAL A 189 -5.31 -3.76 -3.06
N GLY A 190 -6.59 -4.09 -2.95
CA GLY A 190 -7.19 -4.78 -1.81
C GLY A 190 -6.51 -6.11 -1.46
N ILE A 191 -5.73 -6.71 -2.37
CA ILE A 191 -4.94 -7.93 -2.09
C ILE A 191 -3.99 -7.73 -0.90
N PHE A 192 -3.50 -6.52 -0.64
CA PHE A 192 -2.64 -6.21 0.50
C PHE A 192 -3.36 -6.33 1.85
N MET A 193 -4.70 -6.40 1.87
CA MET A 193 -5.47 -6.63 3.10
C MET A 193 -5.18 -8.02 3.70
N VAL A 194 -4.58 -8.90 2.95
CA VAL A 194 -4.06 -10.18 3.44
C VAL A 194 -3.01 -9.99 4.55
N LEU A 195 -2.21 -8.93 4.50
CA LEU A 195 -1.14 -8.67 5.47
C LEU A 195 -1.69 -8.43 6.89
N PRO A 196 -2.64 -7.49 7.11
CA PRO A 196 -3.22 -7.31 8.44
C PRO A 196 -4.07 -8.50 8.88
N VAL A 197 -4.68 -9.27 7.95
CA VAL A 197 -5.39 -10.52 8.31
C VAL A 197 -4.40 -11.54 8.85
N ILE A 198 -3.25 -11.75 8.19
CA ILE A 198 -2.20 -12.65 8.69
C ILE A 198 -1.70 -12.15 10.04
N ALA A 199 -1.41 -10.85 10.18
CA ALA A 199 -0.92 -10.27 11.44
C ALA A 199 -1.94 -10.41 12.58
N PHE A 200 -3.25 -10.36 12.28
CA PHE A 200 -4.32 -10.61 13.24
C PHE A 200 -4.38 -12.08 13.66
N LEU A 201 -4.20 -13.02 12.73
CA LEU A 201 -4.31 -14.45 12.96
C LEU A 201 -3.03 -15.08 13.56
N ASP A 202 -1.90 -14.36 13.56
CA ASP A 202 -0.60 -14.85 14.03
C ASP A 202 -0.58 -15.27 15.52
N GLY A 203 -1.62 -14.93 16.28
CA GLY A 203 -1.81 -15.38 17.66
C GLY A 203 -0.82 -14.80 18.67
N SER A 204 0.07 -13.91 18.24
CA SER A 204 1.06 -13.25 19.10
C SER A 204 0.44 -12.21 20.04
N GLU A 205 -0.79 -11.80 19.79
CA GLU A 205 -1.52 -10.78 20.54
C GLU A 205 -2.90 -11.29 20.98
N THR A 206 -3.33 -10.89 22.18
CA THR A 206 -4.67 -11.22 22.69
C THR A 206 -5.71 -10.28 22.08
N HIS A 207 -6.74 -10.85 21.44
CA HIS A 207 -7.82 -10.08 20.83
C HIS A 207 -9.00 -9.91 21.77
N LYS A 208 -9.58 -8.71 21.79
CA LYS A 208 -10.85 -8.43 22.46
C LYS A 208 -12.00 -8.77 21.51
N LYS A 209 -13.17 -9.09 22.04
CA LYS A 209 -14.38 -9.35 21.21
C LYS A 209 -14.67 -8.24 20.19
N ARG A 210 -14.42 -6.98 20.55
CA ARG A 210 -14.57 -5.83 19.66
C ARG A 210 -13.59 -5.84 18.46
N ASP A 211 -12.45 -6.52 18.60
CA ASP A 211 -11.44 -6.56 17.54
C ASP A 211 -11.90 -7.45 16.37
N LEU A 212 -12.88 -8.34 16.59
CA LEU A 212 -13.51 -9.13 15.53
C LEU A 212 -14.21 -8.26 14.48
N VAL A 213 -14.67 -7.06 14.83
CA VAL A 213 -15.25 -6.10 13.88
C VAL A 213 -14.23 -5.70 12.82
N TYR A 214 -12.96 -5.51 13.22
CA TYR A 214 -11.89 -5.22 12.28
C TYR A 214 -11.59 -6.41 11.36
N LEU A 215 -11.59 -7.64 11.91
CA LEU A 215 -11.41 -8.85 11.11
C LEU A 215 -12.51 -8.97 10.05
N VAL A 216 -13.77 -8.78 10.45
CA VAL A 216 -14.89 -8.78 9.50
C VAL A 216 -14.69 -7.71 8.42
N GLY A 217 -14.32 -6.47 8.80
CA GLY A 217 -14.04 -5.40 7.84
C GLY A 217 -12.91 -5.76 6.86
N MET A 218 -11.81 -6.35 7.36
CA MET A 218 -10.70 -6.82 6.51
C MET A 218 -11.15 -7.91 5.53
N LEU A 219 -11.97 -8.85 6.00
CA LEU A 219 -12.48 -9.93 5.15
C LEU A 219 -13.47 -9.42 4.10
N LEU A 220 -14.32 -8.44 4.45
CA LEU A 220 -15.24 -7.84 3.48
C LEU A 220 -14.53 -7.19 2.28
N VAL A 221 -13.34 -6.61 2.48
CA VAL A 221 -12.51 -6.08 1.36
C VAL A 221 -12.03 -7.19 0.43
N LEU A 222 -11.87 -8.41 0.95
CA LEU A 222 -11.39 -9.57 0.21
C LEU A 222 -12.52 -10.38 -0.44
N LEU A 223 -13.75 -10.27 0.07
CA LEU A 223 -14.89 -11.01 -0.45
C LEU A 223 -15.42 -10.42 -1.76
N PRO A 224 -16.01 -11.26 -2.62
CA PRO A 224 -16.77 -10.79 -3.76
C PRO A 224 -18.06 -10.15 -3.27
N LEU A 225 -18.07 -8.83 -3.18
CA LEU A 225 -19.32 -8.09 -3.09
C LEU A 225 -19.77 -7.77 -4.52
N PRO A 226 -21.05 -8.02 -4.83
CA PRO A 226 -21.60 -7.79 -6.18
C PRO A 226 -21.54 -6.32 -6.58
#